data_ba0fde0d1ebc4c345147c8ef6b0dc44f
#
_entry.id   ba0fde0d1ebc4c345147c8ef6b0dc44f
#
_cell.length_a   1.000
_cell.length_b   1.000
_cell.length_c   1.000
_cell.angle_alpha   90.00
_cell.angle_beta   90.00
_cell.angle_gamma   90.00
#
_symmetry.space_group_name_H-M   'P 1'
#
loop_
_entity.id
_entity.type
_entity.pdbx_description
1 polymer ?
#
loop_
_entity_poly.entity_id
_entity_poly.type
_entity_poly.pdbx_seq_one_letter_code
_entity_poly.pdbx_strand_id
1 'polypeptide(L)'
;MRNDQGTIRKALSGFYYVQTDDGLVTCRARGKFRYQKITPLVGDRVAITVQDDGSGSLDHILPRRNAFQRPAVANLDQLVIIASGAIPVSDPFLLDRIISLAESKECQPILCINKWDLVQAEDLLAIYQAAGIPTLSVSAATGQGIEELRG
;
A
#
# COMPACT_ATOMS: atom_id res chain seq x y z
N MET A 1 2.66 4.97 32.11
CA MET A 1 2.55 5.73 30.83
C MET A 1 3.91 5.82 30.17
N ARG A 2 4.03 5.42 28.90
CA ARG A 2 5.31 5.48 28.16
C ARG A 2 5.11 6.03 26.74
N ASN A 3 6.15 6.68 26.23
CA ASN A 3 6.18 7.11 24.82
C ASN A 3 6.80 5.99 23.96
N ASP A 4 6.24 5.81 22.76
CA ASP A 4 6.67 4.78 21.83
C ASP A 4 6.50 5.26 20.38
N GLN A 5 7.04 4.52 19.43
CA GLN A 5 6.86 4.76 18.01
C GLN A 5 6.47 3.47 17.31
N GLY A 6 5.74 3.60 16.23
CA GLY A 6 5.33 2.45 15.44
C GLY A 6 4.74 2.82 14.10
N THR A 7 4.24 1.81 13.40
CA THR A 7 3.60 1.96 12.09
C THR A 7 2.13 1.59 12.18
N ILE A 8 1.25 2.41 11.64
CA ILE A 8 -0.18 2.11 11.55
C ILE A 8 -0.38 0.95 10.57
N ARG A 9 -0.87 -0.19 11.06
CA ARG A 9 -1.18 -1.37 10.25
C ARG A 9 -2.65 -1.46 9.83
N LYS A 10 -3.53 -0.84 10.61
CA LYS A 10 -4.98 -0.85 10.36
C LYS A 10 -5.61 0.41 10.94
N ALA A 11 -6.61 0.94 10.24
CA ALA A 11 -7.47 2.02 10.71
C ALA A 11 -8.93 1.58 10.57
N LEU A 12 -9.69 1.63 11.64
CA LEU A 12 -11.08 1.21 11.65
C LEU A 12 -11.88 1.99 12.70
N SER A 13 -12.98 2.61 12.30
CA SER A 13 -13.94 3.26 13.20
C SER A 13 -13.31 4.25 14.20
N GLY A 14 -12.29 5.01 13.76
CA GLY A 14 -11.58 5.98 14.60
C GLY A 14 -10.50 5.39 15.50
N PHE A 15 -10.25 4.09 15.41
CA PHE A 15 -9.12 3.44 16.04
C PHE A 15 -8.00 3.18 15.04
N TYR A 16 -6.77 3.28 15.53
CA TYR A 16 -5.54 3.03 14.78
C TYR A 16 -4.75 1.94 15.49
N TYR A 17 -4.44 0.88 14.76
CA TYR A 17 -3.67 -0.25 15.27
C TYR A 17 -2.22 -0.05 14.87
N VAL A 18 -1.40 0.28 15.87
CA VAL A 18 0.01 0.65 15.68
C VAL A 18 0.90 -0.50 16.08
N GLN A 19 1.70 -0.99 15.15
CA GLN A 19 2.73 -1.99 15.40
C GLN A 19 3.97 -1.29 15.92
N THR A 20 4.34 -1.56 17.17
CA THR A 20 5.59 -1.16 17.81
C THR A 20 6.53 -2.35 17.95
N ASP A 21 7.73 -2.14 18.46
CA ASP A 21 8.68 -3.23 18.75
C ASP A 21 8.16 -4.18 19.83
N ASP A 22 7.36 -3.66 20.77
CA ASP A 22 6.77 -4.45 21.87
C ASP A 22 5.42 -5.10 21.52
N GLY A 23 4.90 -4.86 20.31
CA GLY A 23 3.64 -5.44 19.86
C GLY A 23 2.63 -4.44 19.31
N LEU A 24 1.38 -4.90 19.18
CA LEU A 24 0.30 -4.11 18.59
C LEU A 24 -0.42 -3.29 19.68
N VAL A 25 -0.47 -1.97 19.49
CA VAL A 25 -1.16 -1.04 20.39
C VAL A 25 -2.37 -0.45 19.69
N THR A 26 -3.54 -0.50 20.34
CA THR A 26 -4.75 0.16 19.83
C THR A 26 -4.78 1.60 20.30
N CYS A 27 -4.73 2.53 19.34
CA CYS A 27 -4.64 3.96 19.60
C CYS A 27 -5.89 4.73 19.14
N ARG A 28 -6.16 5.84 19.80
CA ARG A 28 -7.07 6.89 19.30
C ARG A 28 -6.29 8.14 18.90
N ALA A 29 -6.70 8.78 17.82
CA ALA A 29 -6.12 10.05 17.43
C ALA A 29 -6.53 11.16 18.40
N ARG A 30 -5.57 12.00 18.80
CA ARG A 30 -5.87 13.20 19.61
C ARG A 30 -6.66 14.21 18.78
N GLY A 31 -7.48 15.02 19.45
CA GLY A 31 -8.35 16.00 18.81
C GLY A 31 -7.64 17.02 17.91
N LYS A 32 -6.35 17.27 18.13
CA LYS A 32 -5.53 18.18 17.29
C LYS A 32 -5.50 17.80 15.81
N PHE A 33 -5.59 16.51 15.48
CA PHE A 33 -5.59 16.05 14.07
C PHE A 33 -6.82 16.56 13.30
N ARG A 34 -7.96 16.72 13.99
CA ARG A 34 -9.17 17.34 13.40
C ARG A 34 -8.96 18.80 13.06
N TYR A 35 -8.30 19.56 13.94
CA TYR A 35 -7.99 20.97 13.71
C TYR A 35 -6.96 21.18 12.61
N GLN A 36 -5.97 20.29 12.52
CA GLN A 36 -4.92 20.36 11.49
C GLN A 36 -5.36 19.80 10.13
N LYS A 37 -6.58 19.25 10.04
CA LYS A 37 -7.10 18.55 8.83
C LYS A 37 -6.15 17.46 8.31
N ILE A 38 -5.39 16.84 9.19
CA ILE A 38 -4.48 15.76 8.86
C ILE A 38 -5.15 14.44 9.27
N THR A 39 -5.31 13.53 8.32
CA THR A 39 -5.84 12.18 8.58
C THR A 39 -4.68 11.20 8.67
N PRO A 40 -4.54 10.46 9.79
CA PRO A 40 -3.60 9.36 9.87
C PRO A 40 -3.98 8.25 8.87
N LEU A 41 -2.99 7.68 8.19
CA LEU A 41 -3.16 6.66 7.17
C LEU A 41 -2.48 5.36 7.57
N VAL A 42 -2.97 4.25 7.05
CA VAL A 42 -2.23 2.98 7.11
C VAL A 42 -0.87 3.17 6.43
N GLY A 43 0.20 2.69 7.06
CA GLY A 43 1.57 2.91 6.62
C GLY A 43 2.26 4.13 7.27
N ASP A 44 1.53 5.03 7.92
CA ASP A 44 2.16 6.13 8.65
C ASP A 44 3.05 5.61 9.79
N ARG A 45 4.23 6.19 9.91
CA ARG A 45 5.02 6.11 11.13
C ARG A 45 4.53 7.17 12.11
N VAL A 46 4.30 6.77 13.35
CA VAL A 46 3.65 7.61 14.36
C VAL A 46 4.36 7.52 15.69
N ALA A 47 4.33 8.64 16.42
CA ALA A 47 4.66 8.67 17.84
C ALA A 47 3.35 8.51 18.63
N ILE A 48 3.37 7.65 19.62
CA ILE A 48 2.23 7.31 20.48
C ILE A 48 2.60 7.40 21.96
N THR A 49 1.60 7.63 22.78
CA THR A 49 1.70 7.45 24.24
C THR A 49 0.88 6.23 24.62
N VAL A 50 1.51 5.24 25.24
CA VAL A 50 0.85 4.03 25.76
C VAL A 50 0.51 4.27 27.23
N GLN A 51 -0.76 4.05 27.60
CA GLN A 51 -1.26 4.16 28.98
C GLN A 51 -0.98 2.89 29.76
N ASP A 52 -1.15 2.96 31.08
CA ASP A 52 -0.93 1.81 31.98
C ASP A 52 -1.95 0.67 31.75
N ASP A 53 -3.11 0.98 31.17
CA ASP A 53 -4.14 0.01 30.75
C ASP A 53 -3.85 -0.64 29.39
N GLY A 54 -2.73 -0.30 28.75
CA GLY A 54 -2.34 -0.81 27.43
C GLY A 54 -2.98 -0.08 26.23
N SER A 55 -3.89 0.86 26.47
CA SER A 55 -4.44 1.71 25.39
C SER A 55 -3.43 2.76 24.95
N GLY A 56 -3.56 3.22 23.70
CA GLY A 56 -2.66 4.23 23.14
C GLY A 56 -3.36 5.51 22.68
N SER A 57 -2.63 6.61 22.72
CA SER A 57 -2.99 7.84 22.03
C SER A 57 -1.98 8.14 20.92
N LEU A 58 -2.48 8.47 19.73
CA LEU A 58 -1.66 8.87 18.61
C LEU A 58 -1.31 10.37 18.77
N ASP A 59 -0.03 10.66 18.93
CA ASP A 59 0.44 11.99 19.25
C ASP A 59 0.88 12.76 18.03
N HIS A 60 1.71 12.17 17.18
CA HIS A 60 2.27 12.78 15.98
C HIS A 60 2.38 11.77 14.85
N ILE A 61 2.15 12.26 13.61
CA ILE A 61 2.53 11.56 12.39
C ILE A 61 3.94 12.03 12.04
N LEU A 62 4.87 11.10 11.87
CA LEU A 62 6.22 11.39 11.42
C LEU A 62 6.23 11.75 9.92
N PRO A 63 7.27 12.41 9.40
CA PRO A 63 7.33 12.79 7.99
C PRO A 63 7.05 11.62 7.06
N ARG A 64 6.14 11.83 6.10
CA ARG A 64 5.79 10.86 5.07
C ARG A 64 6.78 10.94 3.91
N ARG A 65 7.16 9.78 3.35
CA ARG A 65 7.86 9.74 2.07
C ARG A 65 6.87 9.92 0.91
N ASN A 66 5.72 9.27 1.00
CA ASN A 66 4.61 9.43 0.06
C ASN A 66 3.27 9.17 0.75
N ALA A 67 2.18 9.57 0.07
CA ALA A 67 0.82 9.25 0.46
C ALA A 67 -0.08 9.15 -0.77
N PHE A 68 -1.02 8.22 -0.73
CA PHE A 68 -2.04 7.98 -1.76
C PHE A 68 -3.43 8.23 -1.18
N GLN A 69 -4.34 8.71 -2.01
CA GLN A 69 -5.73 8.92 -1.61
C GLN A 69 -6.58 7.67 -1.81
N ARG A 70 -6.28 6.92 -2.86
CA ARG A 70 -6.98 5.67 -3.21
C ARG A 70 -5.95 4.67 -3.75
N PRO A 71 -5.64 3.65 -2.94
CA PRO A 71 -6.03 3.44 -1.55
C PRO A 71 -5.48 4.53 -0.61
N ALA A 72 -6.15 4.75 0.52
CA ALA A 72 -5.71 5.73 1.54
C ALA A 72 -4.56 5.13 2.39
N VAL A 73 -3.35 5.27 1.89
CA VAL A 73 -2.13 4.69 2.48
C VAL A 73 -0.94 5.65 2.36
N ALA A 74 0.05 5.46 3.21
CA ALA A 74 1.28 6.23 3.21
C ALA A 74 2.53 5.33 3.25
N ASN A 75 3.66 5.89 2.84
CA ASN A 75 4.98 5.26 2.93
C ASN A 75 5.07 3.92 2.20
N LEU A 76 4.46 3.84 1.00
CA LEU A 76 4.59 2.66 0.14
C LEU A 76 5.96 2.63 -0.55
N ASP A 77 6.60 1.47 -0.54
CA ASP A 77 7.81 1.18 -1.30
C ASP A 77 7.46 0.71 -2.71
N GLN A 78 6.43 -0.12 -2.82
CA GLN A 78 6.00 -0.76 -4.06
C GLN A 78 4.49 -0.69 -4.23
N LEU A 79 4.05 -0.55 -5.47
CA LEU A 79 2.64 -0.62 -5.88
C LEU A 79 2.46 -1.76 -6.89
N VAL A 80 1.84 -2.84 -6.46
CA VAL A 80 1.49 -3.96 -7.35
C VAL A 80 0.17 -3.64 -8.05
N ILE A 81 0.23 -3.53 -9.38
CA ILE A 81 -0.91 -3.22 -10.24
C ILE A 81 -1.37 -4.52 -10.89
N ILE A 82 -2.60 -4.93 -10.64
CA ILE A 82 -3.16 -6.14 -11.22
C ILE A 82 -3.88 -5.79 -12.52
N ALA A 83 -3.38 -6.35 -13.62
CA ALA A 83 -3.95 -6.23 -14.96
C ALA A 83 -4.43 -7.59 -15.49
N SER A 84 -5.17 -7.61 -16.57
CA SER A 84 -5.62 -8.83 -17.24
C SER A 84 -5.86 -8.61 -18.73
N GLY A 85 -5.48 -9.59 -19.55
CA GLY A 85 -5.91 -9.69 -20.95
C GLY A 85 -7.27 -10.37 -21.12
N ALA A 86 -7.75 -11.07 -20.09
CA ALA A 86 -9.08 -11.67 -20.03
C ALA A 86 -10.11 -10.70 -19.43
N ILE A 87 -11.39 -10.99 -19.66
CA ILE A 87 -12.50 -10.14 -19.17
C ILE A 87 -12.52 -10.09 -17.62
N PRO A 88 -12.62 -8.88 -17.05
CA PRO A 88 -12.55 -7.56 -17.69
C PRO A 88 -11.12 -7.23 -18.18
N VAL A 89 -10.98 -6.87 -19.45
CA VAL A 89 -9.70 -6.51 -20.05
C VAL A 89 -9.24 -5.16 -19.50
N SER A 90 -7.97 -5.10 -19.07
CA SER A 90 -7.40 -3.85 -18.55
C SER A 90 -7.11 -2.86 -19.68
N ASP A 91 -7.46 -1.61 -19.46
CA ASP A 91 -7.16 -0.50 -20.36
C ASP A 91 -5.70 -0.07 -20.16
N PRO A 92 -4.83 -0.18 -21.20
CA PRO A 92 -3.43 0.27 -21.11
C PRO A 92 -3.28 1.74 -20.70
N PHE A 93 -4.18 2.61 -21.13
CA PHE A 93 -4.16 4.02 -20.74
C PHE A 93 -4.34 4.22 -19.24
N LEU A 94 -5.22 3.43 -18.61
CA LEU A 94 -5.38 3.43 -17.16
C LEU A 94 -4.13 2.90 -16.45
N LEU A 95 -3.52 1.82 -16.98
CA LEU A 95 -2.28 1.27 -16.42
C LEU A 95 -1.15 2.31 -16.46
N ASP A 96 -0.97 3.00 -17.58
CA ASP A 96 0.05 4.06 -17.74
C ASP A 96 -0.14 5.18 -16.71
N ARG A 97 -1.39 5.59 -16.46
CA ARG A 97 -1.70 6.61 -15.45
C ARG A 97 -1.34 6.16 -14.03
N ILE A 98 -1.64 4.92 -13.68
CA ILE A 98 -1.34 4.37 -12.34
C ILE A 98 0.17 4.23 -12.16
N ILE A 99 0.88 3.74 -13.17
CA ILE A 99 2.34 3.63 -13.19
C ILE A 99 2.99 5.00 -13.00
N SER A 100 2.59 5.98 -13.80
CA SER A 100 3.11 7.36 -13.71
C SER A 100 2.83 7.99 -12.33
N LEU A 101 1.67 7.72 -11.74
CA LEU A 101 1.35 8.16 -10.39
C LEU A 101 2.29 7.53 -9.36
N ALA A 102 2.55 6.24 -9.43
CA ALA A 102 3.46 5.55 -8.53
C ALA A 102 4.88 6.13 -8.63
N GLU A 103 5.40 6.28 -9.83
CA GLU A 103 6.73 6.86 -10.08
C GLU A 103 6.83 8.29 -9.58
N SER A 104 5.82 9.12 -9.81
CA SER A 104 5.79 10.51 -9.31
C SER A 104 5.84 10.63 -7.79
N LYS A 105 5.52 9.54 -7.09
CA LYS A 105 5.52 9.43 -5.62
C LYS A 105 6.69 8.61 -5.07
N GLU A 106 7.70 8.36 -5.90
CA GLU A 106 8.87 7.54 -5.53
C GLU A 106 8.47 6.14 -5.02
N CYS A 107 7.39 5.59 -5.59
CA CYS A 107 6.88 4.26 -5.30
C CYS A 107 7.11 3.38 -6.53
N GLN A 108 7.79 2.24 -6.36
CA GLN A 108 8.10 1.35 -7.48
C GLN A 108 6.82 0.67 -7.99
N PRO A 109 6.41 0.88 -9.25
CA PRO A 109 5.32 0.12 -9.85
C PRO A 109 5.78 -1.30 -10.21
N ILE A 110 4.93 -2.28 -9.97
CA ILE A 110 5.07 -3.66 -10.43
C ILE A 110 3.78 -4.03 -11.14
N LEU A 111 3.84 -4.39 -12.40
CA LEU A 111 2.67 -4.83 -13.16
C LEU A 111 2.54 -6.36 -13.10
N CYS A 112 1.40 -6.81 -12.62
CA CYS A 112 1.06 -8.23 -12.51
C CYS A 112 -0.10 -8.54 -13.47
N ILE A 113 0.19 -9.26 -14.57
CA ILE A 113 -0.82 -9.66 -15.55
C ILE A 113 -1.41 -10.99 -15.13
N ASN A 114 -2.58 -10.95 -14.52
CA ASN A 114 -3.30 -12.11 -13.99
C ASN A 114 -4.18 -12.78 -15.06
N LYS A 115 -4.73 -13.94 -14.74
CA LYS A 115 -5.55 -14.78 -15.61
C LYS A 115 -4.78 -15.25 -16.85
N TRP A 116 -3.48 -15.50 -16.70
CA TRP A 116 -2.61 -15.95 -17.79
C TRP A 116 -3.03 -17.31 -18.35
N ASP A 117 -3.71 -18.12 -17.54
CA ASP A 117 -4.33 -19.39 -17.93
C ASP A 117 -5.49 -19.23 -18.91
N LEU A 118 -6.14 -18.07 -18.93
CA LEU A 118 -7.26 -17.78 -19.84
C LEU A 118 -6.82 -17.05 -21.10
N VAL A 119 -6.01 -16.00 -20.94
CA VAL A 119 -5.47 -15.18 -22.05
C VAL A 119 -4.02 -14.82 -21.76
N GLN A 120 -3.13 -15.26 -22.64
CA GLN A 120 -1.71 -14.88 -22.61
C GLN A 120 -1.55 -13.54 -23.32
N ALA A 121 -1.56 -12.45 -22.56
CA ALA A 121 -1.40 -11.09 -23.07
C ALA A 121 0.08 -10.75 -23.30
N GLU A 122 0.75 -11.48 -24.20
CA GLU A 122 2.18 -11.37 -24.45
C GLU A 122 2.60 -9.99 -24.96
N ASP A 123 1.76 -9.35 -25.78
CA ASP A 123 2.03 -7.99 -26.26
C ASP A 123 2.05 -6.99 -25.10
N LEU A 124 1.11 -7.10 -24.17
CA LEU A 124 1.05 -6.26 -22.97
C LEU A 124 2.30 -6.48 -22.10
N LEU A 125 2.66 -7.73 -21.87
CA LEU A 125 3.87 -8.12 -21.13
C LEU A 125 5.12 -7.49 -21.77
N ALA A 126 5.30 -7.67 -23.06
CA ALA A 126 6.46 -7.19 -23.80
C ALA A 126 6.60 -5.65 -23.81
N ILE A 127 5.48 -4.93 -23.95
CA ILE A 127 5.45 -3.46 -23.94
C ILE A 127 5.98 -2.92 -22.61
N TYR A 128 5.46 -3.40 -21.49
CA TYR A 128 5.85 -2.89 -20.16
C TYR A 128 7.24 -3.36 -19.74
N GLN A 129 7.65 -4.57 -20.09
CA GLN A 129 9.03 -5.01 -19.89
C GLN A 129 10.03 -4.15 -20.70
N ALA A 130 9.72 -3.84 -21.96
CA ALA A 130 10.54 -2.94 -22.77
C ALA A 130 10.60 -1.51 -22.22
N ALA A 131 9.55 -1.05 -21.55
CA ALA A 131 9.53 0.23 -20.85
C ALA A 131 10.30 0.23 -19.52
N GLY A 132 10.87 -0.91 -19.10
CA GLY A 132 11.61 -1.04 -17.85
C GLY A 132 10.74 -1.18 -16.60
N ILE A 133 9.45 -1.44 -16.78
CA ILE A 133 8.53 -1.71 -15.66
C ILE A 133 8.61 -3.19 -15.29
N PRO A 134 8.90 -3.56 -14.03
CA PRO A 134 8.82 -4.94 -13.57
C PRO A 134 7.45 -5.52 -13.85
N THR A 135 7.36 -6.55 -14.71
CA THR A 135 6.10 -7.10 -15.19
C THR A 135 6.13 -8.61 -15.10
N LEU A 136 5.14 -9.19 -14.44
CA LEU A 136 4.99 -10.61 -14.20
C LEU A 136 3.70 -11.13 -14.84
N SER A 137 3.74 -12.33 -15.41
CA SER A 137 2.57 -13.07 -15.84
C SER A 137 2.20 -14.10 -14.77
N VAL A 138 0.96 -14.03 -14.28
CA VAL A 138 0.50 -14.92 -13.21
C VAL A 138 -0.90 -15.49 -13.50
N SER A 139 -1.21 -16.58 -12.83
CA SER A 139 -2.57 -17.10 -12.74
C SER A 139 -2.86 -17.42 -11.27
N ALA A 140 -3.69 -16.61 -10.64
CA ALA A 140 -4.14 -16.88 -9.28
C ALA A 140 -4.96 -18.18 -9.18
N ALA A 141 -5.63 -18.58 -10.26
CA ALA A 141 -6.43 -19.81 -10.31
C ALA A 141 -5.56 -21.06 -10.29
N THR A 142 -4.41 -21.06 -10.99
CA THR A 142 -3.53 -22.23 -11.11
C THR A 142 -2.31 -22.16 -10.18
N GLY A 143 -1.99 -20.99 -9.64
CA GLY A 143 -0.79 -20.74 -8.84
C GLY A 143 0.45 -20.39 -9.67
N GLN A 144 0.34 -20.36 -11.00
CA GLN A 144 1.46 -20.00 -11.89
C GLN A 144 1.97 -18.59 -11.59
N GLY A 145 3.29 -18.42 -11.43
CA GLY A 145 3.96 -17.13 -11.22
C GLY A 145 3.75 -16.50 -9.83
N ILE A 146 2.99 -17.13 -8.93
CA ILE A 146 2.68 -16.56 -7.60
C ILE A 146 3.93 -16.53 -6.70
N GLU A 147 4.77 -17.53 -6.76
CA GLU A 147 6.02 -17.54 -5.96
C GLU A 147 6.98 -16.43 -6.41
N GLU A 148 7.07 -16.16 -7.71
CA GLU A 148 7.84 -15.04 -8.25
C GLU A 148 7.30 -13.67 -7.79
N LEU A 149 5.98 -13.55 -7.70
CA LEU A 149 5.34 -12.33 -7.18
C LEU A 149 5.61 -12.11 -5.68
N ARG A 150 5.79 -13.17 -4.91
CA ARG A 150 6.11 -13.11 -3.48
C ARG A 150 7.56 -12.70 -3.19
N GLY A 151 8.47 -13.12 -4.08
CA GLY A 151 9.92 -13.02 -3.98
C GLY A 151 10.51 -11.71 -3.88
#